data_ae24c436ab34021851f09260d173834a
#
_entry.id   ae24c436ab34021851f09260d173834a
#
_cell.length_a   1.000
_cell.length_b   1.000
_cell.length_c   1.000
_cell.angle_alpha   90.00
_cell.angle_beta   90.00
_cell.angle_gamma   90.00
#
_symmetry.space_group_name_H-M   'P 1'
#
loop_
_entity.id
_entity.type
_entity.pdbx_description
1 polymer ?
#
loop_
_entity_poly.entity_id
_entity_poly.type
_entity_poly.pdbx_seq_one_letter_code
_entity_poly.pdbx_strand_id
1 'polypeptide(L)'
;CFGLTESISGSDPSSMETSFEEVSDGFIINGSKNWITNAPIADVYLIWAYSKDKTVHCFLIDKNTKGLTSEKIKKSSIKIAQAGKIFLKNVKVPKNSILPKTNGWKAVYSCINKARYGIAWGAMGAAETCWLIAKEYAQNRIVNKKPIASKQLVQKKLADMMTEISLGFSGCILAG
;
A
#
# COMPACT_ATOMS: atom_id res chain seq x y z
N CYS A 1 -9.06 -6.25 0.09
CA CYS A 1 -8.09 -5.29 0.64
C CYS A 1 -7.23 -5.93 1.74
N PHE A 2 -6.14 -5.27 2.14
CA PHE A 2 -5.14 -5.76 3.10
C PHE A 2 -5.11 -4.83 4.32
N GLY A 3 -5.73 -5.25 5.41
CA GLY A 3 -5.92 -4.47 6.64
C GLY A 3 -4.89 -4.80 7.71
N LEU A 4 -3.74 -4.12 7.70
CA LEU A 4 -2.70 -4.22 8.72
C LEU A 4 -2.63 -2.93 9.55
N THR A 5 -2.40 -1.80 8.90
CA THR A 5 -2.14 -0.48 9.51
C THR A 5 -3.31 0.02 10.34
N GLU A 6 -3.02 0.64 11.48
CA GLU A 6 -3.97 1.29 12.38
C GLU A 6 -3.60 2.77 12.60
N SER A 7 -4.47 3.55 13.23
CA SER A 7 -4.22 4.97 13.46
C SER A 7 -2.98 5.24 14.31
N ILE A 8 -2.66 4.35 15.22
CA ILE A 8 -1.52 4.44 16.15
C ILE A 8 -0.36 3.51 15.74
N SER A 9 -0.58 2.62 14.76
CA SER A 9 0.33 1.57 14.35
C SER A 9 0.56 1.62 12.84
N GLY A 10 1.40 2.54 12.40
CA GLY A 10 1.82 2.73 11.01
C GLY A 10 3.19 2.14 10.73
N SER A 11 4.24 2.89 11.09
CA SER A 11 5.63 2.46 10.89
C SER A 11 6.05 1.27 11.75
N ASP A 12 5.44 1.15 12.92
CA ASP A 12 5.55 -0.03 13.78
C ASP A 12 4.24 -0.82 13.81
N PRO A 13 4.06 -1.81 12.93
CA PRO A 13 2.85 -2.62 12.91
C PRO A 13 2.72 -3.54 14.14
N SER A 14 3.79 -3.74 14.92
CA SER A 14 3.74 -4.58 16.12
C SER A 14 2.96 -3.94 17.26
N SER A 15 2.70 -2.65 17.21
CA SER A 15 1.87 -1.92 18.18
C SER A 15 0.37 -1.94 17.85
N MET A 16 -0.09 -2.74 16.87
CA MET A 16 -1.51 -2.82 16.54
C MET A 16 -2.37 -3.33 17.72
N GLU A 17 -3.61 -2.86 17.78
CA GLU A 17 -4.55 -3.19 18.84
C GLU A 17 -5.67 -4.14 18.39
N THR A 18 -5.93 -4.24 17.07
CA THR A 18 -6.93 -5.18 16.54
C THR A 18 -6.65 -6.58 17.06
N SER A 19 -7.63 -7.19 17.71
CA SER A 19 -7.51 -8.48 18.37
C SER A 19 -8.65 -9.43 18.02
N PHE A 20 -8.44 -10.70 18.28
CA PHE A 20 -9.47 -11.70 18.15
C PHE A 20 -9.50 -12.64 19.37
N GLU A 21 -10.67 -13.22 19.60
CA GLU A 21 -10.90 -14.28 20.58
C GLU A 21 -11.43 -15.52 19.86
N GLU A 22 -10.93 -16.69 20.24
CA GLU A 22 -11.49 -17.96 19.79
C GLU A 22 -12.76 -18.30 20.58
N VAL A 23 -13.80 -18.70 19.86
CA VAL A 23 -15.07 -19.17 20.42
C VAL A 23 -15.39 -20.57 19.87
N SER A 24 -16.41 -21.22 20.39
CA SER A 24 -16.75 -22.62 20.04
C SER A 24 -16.85 -22.89 18.53
N ASP A 25 -17.42 -21.93 17.76
CA ASP A 25 -17.75 -22.04 16.36
C ASP A 25 -16.88 -21.18 15.42
N GLY A 26 -15.90 -20.46 15.94
CA GLY A 26 -15.03 -19.60 15.14
C GLY A 26 -14.24 -18.59 15.95
N PHE A 27 -14.24 -17.34 15.49
CA PHE A 27 -13.52 -16.23 16.10
C PHE A 27 -14.39 -14.98 16.17
N ILE A 28 -14.14 -14.12 17.16
CA ILE A 28 -14.70 -12.78 17.26
C ILE A 28 -13.57 -11.78 17.15
N ILE A 29 -13.66 -10.86 16.18
CA ILE A 29 -12.62 -9.88 15.87
C ILE A 29 -13.11 -8.49 16.24
N ASN A 30 -12.26 -7.72 16.95
CA ASN A 30 -12.52 -6.34 17.34
C ASN A 30 -11.31 -5.44 17.03
N GLY A 31 -11.57 -4.21 16.61
CA GLY A 31 -10.54 -3.21 16.33
C GLY A 31 -10.87 -2.30 15.15
N SER A 32 -9.83 -1.65 14.62
CA SER A 32 -9.97 -0.79 13.44
C SER A 32 -8.69 -0.80 12.61
N LYS A 33 -8.84 -0.55 11.31
CA LYS A 33 -7.70 -0.36 10.38
C LYS A 33 -7.80 0.98 9.71
N ASN A 34 -6.66 1.58 9.37
CA ASN A 34 -6.60 2.91 8.79
C ASN A 34 -5.71 2.95 7.54
N TRP A 35 -6.03 3.84 6.62
CA TRP A 35 -5.32 3.98 5.34
C TRP A 35 -5.29 2.72 4.48
N ILE A 36 -6.36 1.93 4.52
CA ILE A 36 -6.42 0.67 3.78
C ILE A 36 -6.88 0.91 2.35
N THR A 37 -5.99 0.61 1.42
CA THR A 37 -6.27 0.71 -0.03
C THR A 37 -7.45 -0.17 -0.41
N ASN A 38 -8.39 0.42 -1.13
CA ASN A 38 -9.62 -0.20 -1.62
C ASN A 38 -10.60 -0.69 -0.54
N ALA A 39 -10.42 -0.35 0.74
CA ALA A 39 -11.36 -0.74 1.79
C ALA A 39 -12.82 -0.37 1.47
N PRO A 40 -13.14 0.84 0.91
CA PRO A 40 -14.53 1.20 0.62
C PRO A 40 -15.21 0.40 -0.50
N ILE A 41 -14.45 -0.31 -1.33
CA ILE A 41 -14.94 -1.03 -2.50
C ILE A 41 -14.57 -2.52 -2.51
N ALA A 42 -13.89 -2.99 -1.48
CA ALA A 42 -13.45 -4.38 -1.38
C ALA A 42 -14.64 -5.31 -1.13
N ASP A 43 -14.64 -6.48 -1.77
CA ASP A 43 -15.54 -7.59 -1.47
C ASP A 43 -14.99 -8.50 -0.37
N VAL A 44 -13.65 -8.54 -0.26
CA VAL A 44 -12.92 -9.39 0.67
C VAL A 44 -11.87 -8.59 1.44
N TYR A 45 -11.82 -8.80 2.73
CA TYR A 45 -10.92 -8.14 3.67
C TYR A 45 -9.93 -9.14 4.27
N LEU A 46 -8.64 -8.93 4.06
CA LEU A 46 -7.57 -9.62 4.76
C LEU A 46 -7.23 -8.81 6.02
N ILE A 47 -7.63 -9.27 7.18
CA ILE A 47 -7.46 -8.54 8.44
C ILE A 47 -6.43 -9.23 9.33
N TRP A 48 -5.38 -8.50 9.66
CA TRP A 48 -4.39 -8.92 10.63
C TRP A 48 -4.84 -8.54 12.04
N ALA A 49 -4.82 -9.50 12.95
CA ALA A 49 -5.25 -9.33 14.34
C ALA A 49 -4.38 -10.16 15.28
N TYR A 50 -4.29 -9.70 16.52
CA TYR A 50 -3.62 -10.44 17.60
C TYR A 50 -4.56 -11.39 18.32
N SER A 51 -4.03 -12.56 18.66
CA SER A 51 -4.59 -13.44 19.68
C SER A 51 -4.30 -12.89 21.08
N LYS A 52 -4.87 -13.52 22.11
CA LYS A 52 -4.65 -13.16 23.51
C LYS A 52 -3.17 -13.24 23.92
N ASP A 53 -2.43 -14.19 23.39
CA ASP A 53 -0.98 -14.38 23.61
C ASP A 53 -0.10 -13.51 22.69
N LYS A 54 -0.68 -12.51 22.02
CA LYS A 54 0.03 -11.59 21.11
C LYS A 54 0.65 -12.27 19.88
N THR A 55 0.14 -13.41 19.47
CA THR A 55 0.48 -13.99 18.18
C THR A 55 -0.40 -13.37 17.09
N VAL A 56 0.21 -12.94 15.99
CA VAL A 56 -0.51 -12.32 14.87
C VAL A 56 -1.00 -13.37 13.88
N HIS A 57 -2.26 -13.21 13.45
CA HIS A 57 -2.90 -14.05 12.42
C HIS A 57 -3.65 -13.20 11.41
N CYS A 58 -3.90 -13.77 10.23
CA CYS A 58 -4.69 -13.13 9.17
C CYS A 58 -6.02 -13.83 8.97
N PHE A 59 -7.08 -13.05 8.87
CA PHE A 59 -8.44 -13.52 8.64
C PHE A 59 -8.95 -13.06 7.28
N LEU A 60 -9.64 -13.95 6.57
CA LEU A 60 -10.39 -13.65 5.37
C LEU A 60 -11.83 -13.35 5.75
N ILE A 61 -12.31 -12.13 5.50
CA ILE A 61 -13.63 -11.65 5.92
C ILE A 61 -14.39 -11.12 4.71
N ASP A 62 -15.62 -11.59 4.50
CA ASP A 62 -16.52 -11.07 3.47
C ASP A 62 -17.06 -9.69 3.87
N LYS A 63 -17.30 -8.81 2.89
CA LYS A 63 -17.81 -7.45 3.11
C LYS A 63 -19.15 -7.39 3.82
N ASN A 64 -19.99 -8.41 3.64
CA ASN A 64 -21.32 -8.46 4.23
C ASN A 64 -21.33 -9.01 5.66
N THR A 65 -20.15 -9.33 6.22
CA THR A 65 -20.06 -9.87 7.57
C THR A 65 -20.54 -8.81 8.58
N LYS A 66 -21.49 -9.20 9.43
CA LYS A 66 -22.07 -8.31 10.44
C LYS A 66 -20.98 -7.79 11.37
N GLY A 67 -20.99 -6.47 11.60
CA GLY A 67 -20.00 -5.79 12.47
C GLY A 67 -18.77 -5.26 11.73
N LEU A 68 -18.57 -5.59 10.45
CA LEU A 68 -17.57 -4.98 9.59
C LEU A 68 -18.18 -3.80 8.85
N THR A 69 -17.53 -2.64 8.92
CA THR A 69 -17.88 -1.44 8.14
C THR A 69 -16.63 -0.75 7.63
N SER A 70 -16.76 0.01 6.55
CA SER A 70 -15.66 0.80 6.01
C SER A 70 -16.09 2.21 5.64
N GLU A 71 -15.18 3.17 5.79
CA GLU A 71 -15.39 4.58 5.45
C GLU A 71 -14.28 5.07 4.54
N LYS A 72 -14.63 5.89 3.55
CA LYS A 72 -13.67 6.48 2.60
C LYS A 72 -12.87 7.62 3.23
N ILE A 73 -11.56 7.63 2.99
CA ILE A 73 -10.67 8.74 3.34
C ILE A 73 -10.49 9.65 2.11
N LYS A 74 -10.67 10.96 2.31
CA LYS A 74 -10.31 11.96 1.28
C LYS A 74 -8.79 12.10 1.22
N LYS A 75 -8.22 12.01 0.01
CA LYS A 75 -6.79 12.20 -0.23
C LYS A 75 -6.54 13.00 -1.51
N SER A 76 -5.39 13.66 -1.58
CA SER A 76 -5.02 14.54 -2.69
C SER A 76 -4.37 13.81 -3.87
N SER A 77 -3.64 12.71 -3.60
CA SER A 77 -2.88 11.95 -4.60
C SER A 77 -3.45 10.55 -4.81
N ILE A 78 -3.08 9.91 -5.91
CA ILE A 78 -3.47 8.53 -6.30
C ILE A 78 -4.97 8.28 -6.09
N LYS A 79 -5.80 9.17 -6.63
CA LYS A 79 -7.26 9.19 -6.37
C LYS A 79 -7.97 7.95 -6.90
N ILE A 80 -7.39 7.25 -7.86
CA ILE A 80 -7.93 6.02 -8.44
C ILE A 80 -7.94 4.88 -7.41
N ALA A 81 -6.92 4.76 -6.56
CA ALA A 81 -6.89 3.81 -5.46
C ALA A 81 -7.62 4.42 -4.25
N GLN A 82 -8.81 3.95 -3.95
CA GLN A 82 -9.61 4.46 -2.84
C GLN A 82 -9.01 3.96 -1.51
N ALA A 83 -8.66 4.88 -0.61
CA ALA A 83 -8.25 4.52 0.75
C ALA A 83 -9.42 4.65 1.72
N GLY A 84 -9.45 3.82 2.74
CA GLY A 84 -10.50 3.85 3.75
C GLY A 84 -10.04 3.42 5.13
N LYS A 85 -10.92 3.65 6.09
CA LYS A 85 -10.88 3.07 7.43
C LYS A 85 -11.76 1.82 7.43
N ILE A 86 -11.39 0.84 8.26
CA ILE A 86 -12.19 -0.35 8.52
C ILE A 86 -12.47 -0.39 10.01
N PHE A 87 -13.72 -0.66 10.38
CA PHE A 87 -14.14 -0.86 11.76
C PHE A 87 -14.66 -2.28 11.93
N LEU A 88 -14.23 -2.91 13.00
CA LEU A 88 -14.54 -4.28 13.36
C LEU A 88 -15.15 -4.28 14.76
N LYS A 89 -16.46 -4.53 14.86
CA LYS A 89 -17.20 -4.55 16.13
C LYS A 89 -17.89 -5.90 16.30
N ASN A 90 -17.29 -6.75 17.12
CA ASN A 90 -17.78 -8.12 17.35
C ASN A 90 -18.01 -8.89 16.05
N VAL A 91 -17.06 -8.82 15.14
CA VAL A 91 -17.13 -9.49 13.84
C VAL A 91 -16.92 -10.98 14.04
N LYS A 92 -17.98 -11.76 13.87
CA LYS A 92 -17.94 -13.23 14.00
C LYS A 92 -17.56 -13.85 12.67
N VAL A 93 -16.57 -14.72 12.68
CA VAL A 93 -16.10 -15.46 11.49
C VAL A 93 -15.89 -16.94 11.85
N PRO A 94 -16.17 -17.88 10.92
CA PRO A 94 -15.97 -19.30 11.15
C PRO A 94 -14.50 -19.70 11.24
N LYS A 95 -14.20 -20.88 11.74
CA LYS A 95 -12.82 -21.39 11.94
C LYS A 95 -11.97 -21.40 10.65
N ASN A 96 -12.58 -21.62 9.51
CA ASN A 96 -11.89 -21.63 8.21
C ASN A 96 -11.57 -20.22 7.66
N SER A 97 -11.96 -19.15 8.34
CA SER A 97 -11.60 -17.77 7.95
C SER A 97 -10.16 -17.42 8.27
N ILE A 98 -9.51 -18.12 9.19
CA ILE A 98 -8.09 -17.93 9.48
C ILE A 98 -7.26 -18.49 8.33
N LEU A 99 -6.36 -17.70 7.77
CA LEU A 99 -5.51 -18.15 6.69
C LEU A 99 -4.40 -19.07 7.22
N PRO A 100 -4.19 -20.22 6.58
CA PRO A 100 -3.11 -21.14 6.97
C PRO A 100 -1.74 -20.46 6.78
N LYS A 101 -0.76 -20.82 7.61
CA LYS A 101 0.63 -20.30 7.55
C LYS A 101 0.77 -18.79 7.78
N THR A 102 -0.23 -18.14 8.36
CA THR A 102 -0.17 -16.71 8.72
C THR A 102 0.18 -16.47 10.19
N ASN A 103 0.64 -17.49 10.89
CA ASN A 103 1.08 -17.40 12.27
C ASN A 103 2.40 -16.62 12.36
N GLY A 104 2.35 -15.46 13.00
CA GLY A 104 3.51 -14.63 13.30
C GLY A 104 3.90 -13.62 12.21
N TRP A 105 4.84 -12.77 12.55
CA TRP A 105 5.29 -11.62 11.75
C TRP A 105 5.97 -11.98 10.43
N LYS A 106 6.54 -13.17 10.31
CA LYS A 106 7.19 -13.63 9.08
C LYS A 106 6.25 -13.59 7.88
N ALA A 107 4.98 -13.96 8.08
CA ALA A 107 3.97 -13.91 7.03
C ALA A 107 3.63 -12.47 6.63
N VAL A 108 3.46 -11.57 7.62
CA VAL A 108 3.23 -10.15 7.39
C VAL A 108 4.35 -9.53 6.55
N TYR A 109 5.60 -9.68 6.98
CA TYR A 109 6.75 -9.08 6.29
C TYR A 109 7.01 -9.69 4.91
N SER A 110 6.70 -10.97 4.71
CA SER A 110 6.78 -11.60 3.38
C SER A 110 5.85 -10.91 2.38
N CYS A 111 4.61 -10.57 2.78
CA CYS A 111 3.68 -9.83 1.93
C CYS A 111 4.17 -8.40 1.66
N ILE A 112 4.62 -7.69 2.71
CA ILE A 112 5.08 -6.31 2.60
C ILE A 112 6.32 -6.20 1.69
N ASN A 113 7.28 -7.12 1.80
CA ASN A 113 8.50 -7.09 0.99
C ASN A 113 8.19 -7.26 -0.50
N LYS A 114 7.28 -8.16 -0.85
CA LYS A 114 6.81 -8.31 -2.25
C LYS A 114 6.11 -7.04 -2.76
N ALA A 115 5.29 -6.41 -1.92
CA ALA A 115 4.62 -5.17 -2.27
C ALA A 115 5.62 -4.02 -2.50
N ARG A 116 6.65 -3.90 -1.66
CA ARG A 116 7.72 -2.89 -1.82
C ARG A 116 8.47 -3.02 -3.14
N TYR A 117 8.77 -4.25 -3.55
CA TYR A 117 9.39 -4.51 -4.85
C TYR A 117 8.53 -3.99 -6.01
N GLY A 118 7.23 -4.28 -6.01
CA GLY A 118 6.31 -3.77 -7.03
C GLY A 118 6.19 -2.24 -7.04
N ILE A 119 6.19 -1.60 -5.87
CA ILE A 119 6.15 -0.14 -5.75
C ILE A 119 7.43 0.52 -6.32
N ALA A 120 8.58 -0.09 -6.15
CA ALA A 120 9.84 0.42 -6.71
C ALA A 120 9.75 0.54 -8.24
N TRP A 121 9.28 -0.48 -8.93
CA TRP A 121 9.04 -0.44 -10.39
C TRP A 121 8.03 0.63 -10.79
N GLY A 122 6.93 0.75 -10.07
CA GLY A 122 5.92 1.78 -10.32
C GLY A 122 6.46 3.19 -10.18
N ALA A 123 7.33 3.44 -9.19
CA ALA A 123 7.97 4.73 -8.99
C ALA A 123 8.92 5.08 -10.14
N MET A 124 9.71 4.11 -10.63
CA MET A 124 10.62 4.33 -11.77
C MET A 124 9.85 4.60 -13.06
N GLY A 125 8.76 3.88 -13.34
CA GLY A 125 7.91 4.15 -14.51
C GLY A 125 7.24 5.53 -14.46
N ALA A 126 6.83 5.98 -13.29
CA ALA A 126 6.31 7.35 -13.11
C ALA A 126 7.40 8.42 -13.33
N ALA A 127 8.61 8.19 -12.83
CA ALA A 127 9.74 9.09 -13.04
C ALA A 127 10.14 9.19 -14.53
N GLU A 128 10.19 8.05 -15.25
CA GLU A 128 10.43 8.02 -16.69
C GLU A 128 9.38 8.82 -17.47
N THR A 129 8.10 8.65 -17.13
CA THR A 129 7.01 9.40 -17.76
C THR A 129 7.17 10.91 -17.53
N CYS A 130 7.51 11.33 -16.31
CA CYS A 130 7.78 12.73 -16.00
C CYS A 130 8.97 13.28 -16.81
N TRP A 131 10.03 12.50 -16.96
CA TRP A 131 11.18 12.88 -17.78
C TRP A 131 10.83 13.04 -19.26
N LEU A 132 10.06 12.10 -19.83
CA LEU A 132 9.62 12.18 -21.23
C LEU A 132 8.82 13.44 -21.50
N ILE A 133 7.85 13.76 -20.63
CA ILE A 133 7.02 14.98 -20.72
C ILE A 133 7.89 16.23 -20.61
N ALA A 134 8.79 16.27 -19.63
CA ALA A 134 9.69 17.42 -19.42
C ALA A 134 10.64 17.64 -20.62
N LYS A 135 11.18 16.56 -21.18
CA LYS A 135 12.04 16.58 -22.39
C LYS A 135 11.28 17.12 -23.59
N GLU A 136 10.09 16.59 -23.87
CA GLU A 136 9.26 17.03 -24.99
C GLU A 136 8.88 18.50 -24.84
N TYR A 137 8.44 18.92 -23.66
CA TYR A 137 8.16 20.33 -23.39
C TYR A 137 9.38 21.21 -23.61
N ALA A 138 10.54 20.81 -23.11
CA ALA A 138 11.78 21.59 -23.26
C ALA A 138 12.25 21.73 -24.71
N GLN A 139 11.99 20.73 -25.54
CA GLN A 139 12.28 20.74 -26.97
C GLN A 139 11.33 21.66 -27.75
N ASN A 140 10.07 21.76 -27.35
CA ASN A 140 9.02 22.50 -28.07
C ASN A 140 8.83 23.93 -27.53
N ARG A 141 9.17 24.22 -26.29
CA ARG A 141 9.02 25.54 -25.70
C ARG A 141 10.10 26.49 -26.21
N ILE A 142 9.69 27.48 -27.01
CA ILE A 142 10.59 28.50 -27.58
C ILE A 142 10.67 29.70 -26.65
N VAL A 143 11.89 30.13 -26.32
CA VAL A 143 12.22 31.35 -25.59
C VAL A 143 13.42 32.01 -26.27
N ASN A 144 13.31 33.30 -26.58
CA ASN A 144 14.34 34.04 -27.33
C ASN A 144 14.74 33.32 -28.67
N LYS A 145 13.73 32.88 -29.42
CA LYS A 145 13.84 32.21 -30.73
C LYS A 145 14.55 30.84 -30.71
N LYS A 146 14.75 30.24 -29.53
CA LYS A 146 15.37 28.92 -29.38
C LYS A 146 14.61 28.06 -28.38
N PRO A 147 14.58 26.73 -28.56
CA PRO A 147 14.05 25.82 -27.54
C PRO A 147 14.73 26.02 -26.19
N ILE A 148 14.01 25.89 -25.08
CA ILE A 148 14.63 25.97 -23.75
C ILE A 148 15.60 24.80 -23.53
N ALA A 149 15.45 23.67 -24.23
CA ALA A 149 16.41 22.57 -24.26
C ALA A 149 17.82 22.99 -24.73
N SER A 150 17.96 24.14 -25.44
CA SER A 150 19.28 24.66 -25.78
C SER A 150 20.05 25.29 -24.61
N LYS A 151 19.42 25.43 -23.45
CA LYS A 151 20.05 26.02 -22.26
C LYS A 151 20.72 24.94 -21.42
N GLN A 152 22.00 25.13 -21.09
CA GLN A 152 22.80 24.17 -20.33
C GLN A 152 22.15 23.78 -18.98
N LEU A 153 21.52 24.73 -18.26
CA LEU A 153 20.82 24.44 -17.00
C LEU A 153 19.61 23.50 -17.19
N VAL A 154 18.93 23.55 -18.33
CA VAL A 154 17.84 22.63 -18.67
C VAL A 154 18.42 21.26 -19.06
N GLN A 155 19.46 21.25 -19.88
CA GLN A 155 20.16 20.03 -20.28
C GLN A 155 20.69 19.26 -19.06
N LYS A 156 21.33 19.98 -18.11
CA LYS A 156 21.83 19.39 -16.89
C LYS A 156 20.71 18.70 -16.10
N LYS A 157 19.58 19.36 -15.91
CA LYS A 157 18.43 18.75 -15.19
C LYS A 157 17.91 17.49 -15.88
N LEU A 158 17.77 17.52 -17.20
CA LEU A 158 17.32 16.35 -17.95
C LEU A 158 18.32 15.20 -17.91
N ALA A 159 19.62 15.51 -17.95
CA ALA A 159 20.67 14.51 -17.82
C ALA A 159 20.72 13.89 -16.41
N ASP A 160 20.63 14.71 -15.35
CA ASP A 160 20.59 14.24 -13.97
C ASP A 160 19.37 13.31 -13.75
N MET A 161 18.18 13.73 -14.16
CA MET A 161 16.96 12.91 -14.08
C MET A 161 17.13 11.56 -14.78
N MET A 162 17.67 11.55 -15.99
CA MET A 162 17.85 10.30 -16.75
C MET A 162 18.87 9.38 -16.10
N THR A 163 19.93 9.94 -15.53
CA THR A 163 20.95 9.19 -14.78
C THR A 163 20.31 8.50 -13.55
N GLU A 164 19.56 9.25 -12.74
CA GLU A 164 18.91 8.70 -11.55
C GLU A 164 17.85 7.65 -11.89
N ILE A 165 17.07 7.86 -12.95
CA ILE A 165 16.08 6.87 -13.43
C ILE A 165 16.77 5.58 -13.88
N SER A 166 17.87 5.69 -14.65
CA SER A 166 18.63 4.53 -15.13
C SER A 166 19.23 3.72 -13.97
N LEU A 167 19.79 4.40 -12.98
CA LEU A 167 20.30 3.77 -11.77
C LEU A 167 19.18 3.12 -10.95
N GLY A 168 18.02 3.77 -10.84
CA GLY A 168 16.86 3.25 -10.17
C GLY A 168 16.32 1.96 -10.83
N PHE A 169 16.22 1.93 -12.16
CA PHE A 169 15.86 0.70 -12.89
C PHE A 169 16.87 -0.42 -12.68
N SER A 170 18.17 -0.10 -12.73
CA SER A 170 19.22 -1.08 -12.43
C SER A 170 19.09 -1.64 -11.02
N GLY A 171 18.77 -0.80 -10.02
CA GLY A 171 18.48 -1.20 -8.65
C GLY A 171 17.25 -2.13 -8.57
N CYS A 172 16.18 -1.85 -9.30
CA CYS A 172 15.00 -2.72 -9.36
C CYS A 172 15.32 -4.11 -9.92
N ILE A 173 16.14 -4.18 -10.99
CA ILE A 173 16.56 -5.44 -11.59
C ILE A 173 17.40 -6.26 -10.60
N LEU A 174 18.34 -5.62 -9.91
CA LEU A 174 19.21 -6.30 -8.95
C LEU A 174 18.49 -6.78 -7.68
N ALA A 175 17.37 -6.15 -7.33
CA ALA A 175 16.60 -6.51 -6.14
C ALA A 175 15.60 -7.66 -6.35
N GLY A 176 15.34 -8.08 -7.57
CA GLY A 176 14.41 -9.18 -7.96
C GLY A 176 15.12 -10.35 -8.53
#